data_6ae8ef7d91a3153813e3fdcf127cdd47
#
_entry.id   6ae8ef7d91a3153813e3fdcf127cdd47
#
_cell.length_a   1.000
_cell.length_b   1.000
_cell.length_c   1.000
_cell.angle_alpha   90.00
_cell.angle_beta   90.00
_cell.angle_gamma   90.00
#
_symmetry.space_group_name_H-M   'P 1'
#
loop_
_entity.id
_entity.type
_entity.pdbx_description
1 polymer ?
#
loop_
_entity_poly.entity_id
_entity_poly.type
_entity_poly.pdbx_seq_one_letter_code
_entity_poly.pdbx_strand_id
1 'polypeptide(L)'
;KESLPLVKIFNDSVADLCQKFPDSFSGLAALPMADINLAKREFMRARNELGLIGAILPNNFFISEEQANNVAPIFQLAQEIGGHIFIHPGRRPDEVPKIHKQPRKKFTDFLPERLALTVQHNVSHCMVTLLFSDFLDAYPDITLHVANLGGTLPMVIERMDNVCITRTPNTPLPSSKASRVHVDCSSLGPRALEISVAIFGAEKILFGTDCPIFSTEQSLNAVNSANISNSDKQL
;
A
#
# COMPACT_ATOMS: atom_id res chain seq x y z
N LYS A 1 -9.48 6.13 20.88
CA LYS A 1 -8.87 7.15 21.78
C LYS A 1 -7.58 6.65 22.43
N GLU A 2 -7.50 5.38 22.81
CA GLU A 2 -6.33 4.80 23.54
C GLU A 2 -5.06 4.70 22.67
N SER A 3 -5.17 4.59 21.34
CA SER A 3 -4.00 4.49 20.45
C SER A 3 -3.36 5.83 20.12
N LEU A 4 -4.03 6.96 20.29
CA LEU A 4 -3.53 8.27 19.87
C LEU A 4 -2.20 8.67 20.56
N PRO A 5 -1.98 8.46 21.88
CA PRO A 5 -0.69 8.79 22.48
C PRO A 5 0.47 8.00 21.89
N LEU A 6 0.27 6.69 21.61
CA LEU A 6 1.30 5.84 21.00
C LEU A 6 1.59 6.26 19.55
N VAL A 7 0.55 6.59 18.78
CA VAL A 7 0.71 7.10 17.41
C VAL A 7 1.51 8.39 17.39
N LYS A 8 1.24 9.32 18.32
CA LYS A 8 1.99 10.57 18.42
C LYS A 8 3.47 10.32 18.75
N ILE A 9 3.76 9.51 19.75
CA ILE A 9 5.14 9.15 20.13
C ILE A 9 5.87 8.53 18.92
N PHE A 10 5.21 7.64 18.18
CA PHE A 10 5.79 7.04 16.99
C PHE A 10 6.10 8.10 15.93
N ASN A 11 5.13 8.95 15.58
CA ASN A 11 5.31 9.99 14.56
C ASN A 11 6.39 11.02 14.96
N ASP A 12 6.45 11.40 16.23
CA ASP A 12 7.49 12.28 16.75
C ASP A 12 8.88 11.62 16.61
N SER A 13 9.00 10.34 16.93
CA SER A 13 10.25 9.59 16.78
C SER A 13 10.70 9.46 15.32
N VAL A 14 9.75 9.28 14.39
CA VAL A 14 10.04 9.26 12.94
C VAL A 14 10.50 10.63 12.47
N ALA A 15 9.85 11.71 12.93
CA ALA A 15 10.25 13.08 12.60
C ALA A 15 11.64 13.42 13.12
N ASP A 16 11.96 13.05 14.37
CA ASP A 16 13.29 13.22 14.96
C ASP A 16 14.38 12.52 14.13
N LEU A 17 14.10 11.30 13.65
CA LEU A 17 15.01 10.56 12.77
C LEU A 17 15.23 11.28 11.44
N CYS A 18 14.15 11.76 10.80
CA CYS A 18 14.24 12.51 9.55
C CYS A 18 14.99 13.82 9.72
N GLN A 19 14.78 14.54 10.82
CA GLN A 19 15.51 15.78 11.13
C GLN A 19 16.99 15.52 11.39
N LYS A 20 17.32 14.41 12.04
CA LYS A 20 18.72 14.03 12.32
C LYS A 20 19.48 13.61 11.04
N PHE A 21 18.79 13.06 10.06
CA PHE A 21 19.38 12.57 8.81
C PHE A 21 18.54 13.01 7.59
N PRO A 22 18.47 14.33 7.31
CA PRO A 22 17.54 14.88 6.32
C PRO A 22 17.82 14.43 4.89
N ASP A 23 19.08 14.13 4.57
CA ASP A 23 19.50 13.66 3.23
C ASP A 23 19.28 12.14 3.03
N SER A 24 18.88 11.42 4.10
CA SER A 24 18.80 9.95 4.07
C SER A 24 17.39 9.42 4.32
N PHE A 25 16.54 10.16 5.03
CA PHE A 25 15.23 9.69 5.45
C PHE A 25 14.12 10.72 5.19
N SER A 26 13.02 10.19 4.66
CA SER A 26 11.71 10.85 4.66
C SER A 26 10.71 9.93 5.37
N GLY A 27 9.85 10.48 6.21
CA GLY A 27 8.96 9.71 7.06
C GLY A 27 7.50 9.78 6.63
N LEU A 28 6.77 8.69 6.88
CA LEU A 28 5.32 8.60 6.74
C LEU A 28 4.67 8.45 8.11
N ALA A 29 3.56 9.14 8.30
CA ALA A 29 2.82 9.12 9.55
C ALA A 29 1.99 7.85 9.71
N ALA A 30 1.99 7.27 10.90
CA ALA A 30 0.92 6.39 11.36
C ALA A 30 -0.32 7.23 11.73
N LEU A 31 -1.52 6.68 11.52
CA LEU A 31 -2.77 7.37 11.82
C LEU A 31 -3.65 6.55 12.79
N PRO A 32 -4.36 7.19 13.75
CA PRO A 32 -5.26 6.50 14.66
C PRO A 32 -6.61 6.17 13.98
N MET A 33 -6.58 5.23 13.06
CA MET A 33 -7.66 4.91 12.11
C MET A 33 -8.97 4.40 12.75
N ALA A 34 -9.01 4.17 14.06
CA ALA A 34 -10.25 3.87 14.77
C ALA A 34 -11.20 5.09 14.92
N ASP A 35 -10.69 6.30 14.66
CA ASP A 35 -11.46 7.56 14.68
C ASP A 35 -10.94 8.47 13.56
N ILE A 36 -11.73 8.63 12.52
CA ILE A 36 -11.34 9.38 11.32
C ILE A 36 -11.02 10.85 11.61
N ASN A 37 -11.68 11.47 12.59
CA ASN A 37 -11.41 12.86 12.97
C ASN A 37 -10.09 13.00 13.72
N LEU A 38 -9.73 12.01 14.55
CA LEU A 38 -8.41 11.94 15.16
C LEU A 38 -7.33 11.69 14.12
N ALA A 39 -7.58 10.80 13.16
CA ALA A 39 -6.68 10.51 12.06
C ALA A 39 -6.40 11.76 11.21
N LYS A 40 -7.42 12.53 10.84
CA LYS A 40 -7.27 13.81 10.11
C LYS A 40 -6.40 14.82 10.89
N ARG A 41 -6.69 15.01 12.18
CA ARG A 41 -5.89 15.94 13.01
C ARG A 41 -4.43 15.52 13.12
N GLU A 42 -4.17 14.23 13.28
CA GLU A 42 -2.81 13.72 13.36
C GLU A 42 -2.10 13.80 12.02
N PHE A 43 -2.81 13.58 10.90
CA PHE A 43 -2.22 13.76 9.58
C PHE A 43 -1.84 15.23 9.31
N MET A 44 -2.72 16.18 9.67
CA MET A 44 -2.39 17.61 9.59
C MET A 44 -1.17 17.97 10.43
N ARG A 45 -1.09 17.47 11.67
CA ARG A 45 0.07 17.68 12.55
C ARG A 45 1.35 17.11 11.92
N ALA A 46 1.28 15.89 11.44
CA ALA A 46 2.40 15.20 10.82
C ALA A 46 2.96 15.98 9.60
N ARG A 47 2.06 16.50 8.76
CA ARG A 47 2.45 17.29 7.58
C ARG A 47 2.99 18.68 7.95
N ASN A 48 2.27 19.42 8.79
CA ASN A 48 2.51 20.85 8.99
C ASN A 48 3.54 21.12 10.09
N GLU A 49 3.63 20.26 11.12
CA GLU A 49 4.47 20.49 12.29
C GLU A 49 5.69 19.55 12.31
N LEU A 50 5.54 18.31 11.83
CA LEU A 50 6.61 17.32 11.90
C LEU A 50 7.40 17.15 10.58
N GLY A 51 6.93 17.73 9.46
CA GLY A 51 7.60 17.61 8.17
C GLY A 51 7.54 16.22 7.55
N LEU A 52 6.64 15.33 8.01
CA LEU A 52 6.46 14.02 7.39
C LEU A 52 5.80 14.16 6.02
N ILE A 53 6.22 13.35 5.04
CA ILE A 53 5.81 13.53 3.65
C ILE A 53 4.43 12.97 3.31
N GLY A 54 3.81 12.19 4.20
CA GLY A 54 2.51 11.57 3.96
C GLY A 54 2.10 10.65 5.10
N ALA A 55 1.25 9.67 4.78
CA ALA A 55 0.75 8.70 5.74
C ALA A 55 0.69 7.28 5.18
N ILE A 56 0.73 6.30 6.09
CA ILE A 56 0.54 4.88 5.78
C ILE A 56 -0.88 4.47 6.15
N LEU A 57 -1.54 3.72 5.27
CA LEU A 57 -2.88 3.18 5.47
C LEU A 57 -2.92 1.66 5.28
N PRO A 58 -3.69 0.93 6.12
CA PRO A 58 -3.92 -0.50 5.91
C PRO A 58 -4.69 -0.78 4.61
N ASN A 59 -4.22 -1.75 3.81
CA ASN A 59 -4.87 -2.15 2.57
C ASN A 59 -6.29 -2.71 2.77
N ASN A 60 -6.62 -3.22 3.96
CA ASN A 60 -7.95 -3.76 4.24
C ASN A 60 -9.06 -2.70 4.24
N PHE A 61 -8.72 -1.41 4.24
CA PHE A 61 -9.71 -0.35 3.96
C PHE A 61 -10.15 -0.32 2.48
N PHE A 62 -9.44 -0.98 1.60
CA PHE A 62 -9.67 -0.92 0.15
C PHE A 62 -10.11 -2.27 -0.45
N ILE A 63 -10.50 -3.25 0.37
CA ILE A 63 -11.00 -4.53 -0.15
C ILE A 63 -12.44 -4.44 -0.72
N SER A 64 -13.11 -3.31 -0.50
CA SER A 64 -14.36 -2.93 -1.17
C SER A 64 -14.48 -1.41 -1.26
N GLU A 65 -15.28 -0.92 -2.18
CA GLU A 65 -15.59 0.51 -2.33
C GLU A 65 -16.25 1.11 -1.08
N GLU A 66 -17.19 0.40 -0.48
CA GLU A 66 -17.83 0.82 0.76
C GLU A 66 -16.80 1.10 1.86
N GLN A 67 -15.80 0.26 1.99
CA GLN A 67 -14.75 0.42 2.99
C GLN A 67 -13.77 1.54 2.62
N ALA A 68 -13.42 1.70 1.34
CA ALA A 68 -12.59 2.80 0.86
C ALA A 68 -13.24 4.17 1.17
N ASN A 69 -14.56 4.27 1.05
CA ASN A 69 -15.30 5.50 1.37
C ASN A 69 -15.17 5.91 2.85
N ASN A 70 -14.91 4.98 3.78
CA ASN A 70 -14.66 5.33 5.18
C ASN A 70 -13.34 6.10 5.38
N VAL A 71 -12.38 5.99 4.47
CA VAL A 71 -11.10 6.70 4.52
C VAL A 71 -11.00 7.83 3.50
N ALA A 72 -12.04 8.08 2.71
CA ALA A 72 -12.15 9.21 1.78
C ALA A 72 -11.76 10.56 2.42
N PRO A 73 -12.12 10.86 3.70
CA PRO A 73 -11.70 12.11 4.34
C PRO A 73 -10.18 12.28 4.52
N ILE A 74 -9.40 11.19 4.53
CA ILE A 74 -7.93 11.24 4.55
C ILE A 74 -7.40 11.58 3.15
N PHE A 75 -7.99 10.99 2.10
CA PHE A 75 -7.63 11.30 0.71
C PHE A 75 -7.97 12.75 0.35
N GLN A 76 -9.15 13.22 0.75
CA GLN A 76 -9.51 14.63 0.58
C GLN A 76 -8.48 15.55 1.26
N LEU A 77 -8.10 15.25 2.50
CA LEU A 77 -7.10 16.04 3.21
C LEU A 77 -5.72 15.98 2.51
N ALA A 78 -5.29 14.78 2.03
CA ALA A 78 -4.05 14.64 1.29
C ALA A 78 -4.05 15.47 -0.01
N GLN A 79 -5.20 15.54 -0.71
CA GLN A 79 -5.41 16.40 -1.87
C GLN A 79 -5.27 17.90 -1.52
N GLU A 80 -5.81 18.33 -0.37
CA GLU A 80 -5.82 19.73 0.06
C GLU A 80 -4.45 20.24 0.56
N ILE A 81 -3.74 19.43 1.36
CA ILE A 81 -2.48 19.86 2.02
C ILE A 81 -1.23 19.30 1.36
N GLY A 82 -1.39 18.48 0.33
CA GLY A 82 -0.34 17.64 -0.24
C GLY A 82 0.07 16.51 0.72
N GLY A 83 0.30 15.33 0.19
CA GLY A 83 0.75 14.20 1.02
C GLY A 83 0.76 12.91 0.22
N HIS A 84 1.81 12.12 0.46
CA HIS A 84 1.93 10.81 -0.13
C HIS A 84 1.13 9.79 0.68
N ILE A 85 0.36 8.93 0.01
CA ILE A 85 -0.35 7.83 0.67
C ILE A 85 0.34 6.51 0.31
N PHE A 86 0.82 5.83 1.35
CA PHE A 86 1.34 4.48 1.23
C PHE A 86 0.30 3.47 1.73
N ILE A 87 -0.13 2.58 0.86
CA ILE A 87 -1.06 1.51 1.22
C ILE A 87 -0.29 0.22 1.43
N HIS A 88 -0.23 -0.21 2.68
CA HIS A 88 0.55 -1.35 3.15
C HIS A 88 -0.35 -2.48 3.67
N PRO A 89 0.06 -3.75 3.55
CA PRO A 89 -0.68 -4.87 4.14
C PRO A 89 -0.99 -4.64 5.62
N GLY A 90 -2.26 -4.62 5.96
CA GLY A 90 -2.68 -4.37 7.33
C GLY A 90 -4.18 -4.50 7.53
N ARG A 91 -4.57 -4.72 8.79
CA ARG A 91 -5.96 -4.87 9.21
C ARG A 91 -6.57 -3.53 9.58
N ARG A 92 -7.88 -3.39 9.33
CA ARG A 92 -8.65 -2.29 9.91
C ARG A 92 -8.77 -2.46 11.43
N PRO A 93 -9.03 -1.38 12.18
CA PRO A 93 -9.19 -1.44 13.64
C PRO A 93 -10.29 -2.41 14.12
N ASP A 94 -11.37 -2.55 13.35
CA ASP A 94 -12.48 -3.45 13.66
C ASP A 94 -12.12 -4.94 13.44
N GLU A 95 -11.12 -5.23 12.64
CA GLU A 95 -10.61 -6.58 12.37
C GLU A 95 -9.57 -7.04 13.39
N VAL A 96 -9.06 -6.11 14.22
CA VAL A 96 -8.10 -6.46 15.27
C VAL A 96 -8.85 -7.10 16.44
N PRO A 97 -8.58 -8.37 16.78
CA PRO A 97 -9.23 -9.02 17.93
C PRO A 97 -8.99 -8.18 19.18
N LYS A 98 -10.03 -7.93 19.97
CA LYS A 98 -9.90 -7.37 21.32
C LYS A 98 -9.16 -8.40 22.17
N ILE A 99 -7.87 -8.21 22.31
CA ILE A 99 -6.86 -9.16 22.79
C ILE A 99 -7.12 -9.72 24.20
N HIS A 100 -8.07 -9.17 24.96
CA HIS A 100 -8.15 -9.42 26.39
C HIS A 100 -8.96 -10.62 26.84
N LYS A 101 -9.55 -11.46 25.97
CA LYS A 101 -10.44 -12.55 26.45
C LYS A 101 -10.47 -13.87 25.67
N GLN A 102 -9.65 -14.08 24.67
CA GLN A 102 -9.61 -15.40 24.04
C GLN A 102 -8.20 -15.98 24.11
N PRO A 103 -8.05 -17.21 24.68
CA PRO A 103 -6.79 -17.94 24.52
C PRO A 103 -6.51 -18.04 23.01
N ARG A 104 -5.25 -17.77 22.63
CA ARG A 104 -4.82 -18.00 21.25
C ARG A 104 -5.23 -19.40 20.86
N LYS A 105 -6.19 -19.53 19.93
CA LYS A 105 -6.47 -20.83 19.32
C LYS A 105 -5.11 -21.30 18.81
N LYS A 106 -4.65 -22.46 19.29
CA LYS A 106 -3.53 -23.15 18.65
C LYS A 106 -3.98 -23.37 17.21
N PHE A 107 -3.38 -22.62 16.27
CA PHE A 107 -3.57 -22.90 14.86
C PHE A 107 -2.91 -24.24 14.60
N THR A 108 -3.69 -25.30 14.54
CA THR A 108 -3.23 -26.66 14.23
C THR A 108 -2.86 -26.79 12.74
N ASP A 109 -3.19 -25.79 11.92
CA ASP A 109 -2.96 -25.76 10.47
C ASP A 109 -2.40 -24.37 10.05
N PHE A 110 -1.35 -23.89 10.76
CA PHE A 110 -0.66 -22.67 10.38
C PHE A 110 0.46 -23.03 9.39
N LEU A 111 0.23 -22.69 8.12
CA LEU A 111 1.24 -22.71 7.08
C LEU A 111 1.62 -21.27 6.76
N PRO A 112 2.91 -20.88 6.92
CA PRO A 112 3.40 -19.53 6.55
C PRO A 112 3.06 -19.16 5.11
N GLU A 113 3.06 -20.15 4.21
CA GLU A 113 2.71 -20.00 2.80
C GLU A 113 1.26 -19.52 2.58
N ARG A 114 0.32 -19.99 3.40
CA ARG A 114 -1.07 -19.54 3.36
C ARG A 114 -1.20 -18.08 3.80
N LEU A 115 -0.40 -17.67 4.79
CA LEU A 115 -0.37 -16.28 5.23
C LEU A 115 0.17 -15.38 4.11
N ALA A 116 1.29 -15.77 3.49
CA ALA A 116 1.87 -15.04 2.36
C ALA A 116 0.85 -14.89 1.22
N LEU A 117 0.16 -15.98 0.84
CA LEU A 117 -0.89 -15.93 -0.19
C LEU A 117 -2.05 -15.01 0.20
N THR A 118 -2.50 -15.06 1.47
CA THR A 118 -3.60 -14.23 1.96
C THR A 118 -3.24 -12.74 1.89
N VAL A 119 -2.01 -12.38 2.26
CA VAL A 119 -1.52 -11.00 2.15
C VAL A 119 -1.58 -10.51 0.70
N GLN A 120 -1.05 -11.28 -0.25
CA GLN A 120 -1.05 -10.93 -1.67
C GLN A 120 -2.48 -10.83 -2.23
N HIS A 121 -3.37 -11.71 -1.79
CA HIS A 121 -4.77 -11.70 -2.19
C HIS A 121 -5.49 -10.41 -1.74
N ASN A 122 -5.29 -10.00 -0.48
CA ASN A 122 -5.86 -8.76 0.03
C ASN A 122 -5.29 -7.52 -0.68
N VAL A 123 -4.01 -7.50 -0.99
CA VAL A 123 -3.40 -6.44 -1.79
C VAL A 123 -4.02 -6.38 -3.19
N SER A 124 -4.26 -7.54 -3.81
CA SER A 124 -4.93 -7.59 -5.12
C SER A 124 -6.35 -7.02 -5.09
N HIS A 125 -7.14 -7.34 -4.06
CA HIS A 125 -8.48 -6.74 -3.87
C HIS A 125 -8.40 -5.22 -3.67
N CYS A 126 -7.43 -4.76 -2.89
CA CYS A 126 -7.16 -3.33 -2.74
C CYS A 126 -6.88 -2.66 -4.10
N MET A 127 -6.04 -3.26 -4.93
CA MET A 127 -5.74 -2.76 -6.28
C MET A 127 -7.00 -2.72 -7.17
N VAL A 128 -7.88 -3.71 -7.07
CA VAL A 128 -9.15 -3.71 -7.81
C VAL A 128 -10.00 -2.49 -7.45
N THR A 129 -10.14 -2.19 -6.16
CA THR A 129 -10.89 -1.00 -5.72
C THR A 129 -10.22 0.29 -6.19
N LEU A 130 -8.91 0.42 -6.04
CA LEU A 130 -8.20 1.65 -6.40
C LEU A 130 -8.18 1.92 -7.92
N LEU A 131 -8.02 0.88 -8.74
CA LEU A 131 -7.84 1.05 -10.18
C LEU A 131 -9.14 1.01 -10.97
N PHE A 132 -10.13 0.22 -10.53
CA PHE A 132 -11.29 -0.11 -11.37
C PHE A 132 -12.60 0.48 -10.85
N SER A 133 -12.62 1.08 -9.64
CA SER A 133 -13.71 1.95 -9.22
C SER A 133 -13.38 3.42 -9.50
N ASP A 134 -14.34 4.29 -9.24
CA ASP A 134 -14.21 5.74 -9.41
C ASP A 134 -13.58 6.42 -8.15
N PHE A 135 -13.15 5.64 -7.16
CA PHE A 135 -12.65 6.16 -5.89
C PHE A 135 -11.52 7.18 -6.06
N LEU A 136 -10.51 6.87 -6.89
CA LEU A 136 -9.38 7.77 -7.11
C LEU A 136 -9.69 8.96 -8.04
N ASP A 137 -10.80 8.95 -8.74
CA ASP A 137 -11.14 10.02 -9.70
C ASP A 137 -11.39 11.36 -8.98
N ALA A 138 -11.79 11.31 -7.70
CA ALA A 138 -11.97 12.48 -6.85
C ALA A 138 -10.65 13.08 -6.32
N TYR A 139 -9.50 12.39 -6.51
CA TYR A 139 -8.21 12.75 -5.91
C TYR A 139 -7.07 12.74 -6.94
N PRO A 140 -7.13 13.57 -8.01
CA PRO A 140 -6.20 13.49 -9.12
C PRO A 140 -4.74 13.87 -8.77
N ASP A 141 -4.55 14.70 -7.73
CA ASP A 141 -3.23 15.27 -7.43
C ASP A 141 -2.50 14.55 -6.29
N ILE A 142 -3.10 13.54 -5.68
CA ILE A 142 -2.40 12.78 -4.64
C ILE A 142 -1.38 11.83 -5.25
N THR A 143 -0.25 11.68 -4.57
CA THR A 143 0.70 10.61 -4.87
C THR A 143 0.38 9.39 -4.01
N LEU A 144 0.41 8.23 -4.63
CA LEU A 144 -0.01 6.97 -4.01
C LEU A 144 0.88 5.82 -4.46
N HIS A 145 1.30 4.98 -3.53
CA HIS A 145 1.83 3.66 -3.89
C HIS A 145 1.23 2.54 -3.03
N VAL A 146 1.22 1.34 -3.58
CA VAL A 146 0.72 0.13 -2.94
C VAL A 146 1.86 -0.88 -2.81
N ALA A 147 1.99 -1.50 -1.65
CA ALA A 147 3.02 -2.48 -1.37
C ALA A 147 2.93 -3.73 -2.26
N ASN A 148 4.05 -4.47 -2.32
CA ASN A 148 4.13 -5.84 -2.80
C ASN A 148 3.67 -6.01 -4.26
N LEU A 149 4.13 -5.14 -5.17
CA LEU A 149 3.82 -5.17 -6.61
C LEU A 149 2.31 -5.25 -6.93
N GLY A 150 1.46 -4.72 -6.03
CA GLY A 150 0.01 -4.83 -6.20
C GLY A 150 -0.54 -6.24 -6.03
N GLY A 151 0.18 -7.09 -5.30
CA GLY A 151 -0.22 -8.46 -4.98
C GLY A 151 -0.13 -9.41 -6.18
N THR A 152 -1.17 -10.18 -6.42
CA THR A 152 -1.27 -11.09 -7.57
C THR A 152 -1.92 -10.44 -8.80
N LEU A 153 -2.25 -9.14 -8.72
CA LEU A 153 -2.94 -8.45 -9.83
C LEU A 153 -2.22 -8.59 -11.17
N PRO A 154 -0.88 -8.42 -11.28
CA PRO A 154 -0.18 -8.56 -12.56
C PRO A 154 -0.38 -9.92 -13.23
N MET A 155 -0.52 -11.00 -12.43
CA MET A 155 -0.73 -12.35 -12.94
C MET A 155 -2.13 -12.60 -13.50
N VAL A 156 -3.13 -11.80 -13.09
CA VAL A 156 -4.54 -12.07 -13.40
C VAL A 156 -5.22 -10.95 -14.22
N ILE A 157 -4.52 -9.85 -14.47
CA ILE A 157 -5.11 -8.67 -15.10
C ILE A 157 -5.63 -8.97 -16.54
N GLU A 158 -4.91 -9.76 -17.33
CA GLU A 158 -5.36 -10.18 -18.66
C GLU A 158 -6.62 -11.06 -18.59
N ARG A 159 -6.75 -11.87 -17.54
CA ARG A 159 -8.01 -12.60 -17.31
C ARG A 159 -9.15 -11.64 -16.97
N MET A 160 -8.88 -10.57 -16.22
CA MET A 160 -9.88 -9.53 -15.96
C MET A 160 -10.30 -8.83 -17.25
N ASP A 161 -9.36 -8.54 -18.15
CA ASP A 161 -9.66 -8.00 -19.48
C ASP A 161 -10.59 -8.94 -20.26
N ASN A 162 -10.30 -10.25 -20.29
CA ASN A 162 -11.15 -11.24 -20.94
C ASN A 162 -12.56 -11.31 -20.34
N VAL A 163 -12.68 -11.13 -19.01
CA VAL A 163 -13.99 -11.05 -18.35
C VAL A 163 -14.74 -9.79 -18.80
N CYS A 164 -14.06 -8.63 -18.86
CA CYS A 164 -14.67 -7.39 -19.34
C CYS A 164 -15.12 -7.49 -20.79
N ILE A 165 -14.30 -8.02 -21.70
CA ILE A 165 -14.65 -8.22 -23.11
C ILE A 165 -15.91 -9.08 -23.24
N THR A 166 -16.05 -10.10 -22.38
CA THR A 166 -17.15 -11.06 -22.48
C THR A 166 -18.43 -10.57 -21.83
N ARG A 167 -18.33 -9.90 -20.67
CA ARG A 167 -19.50 -9.59 -19.81
C ARG A 167 -19.92 -8.13 -19.86
N THR A 168 -18.97 -7.23 -20.09
CA THR A 168 -19.19 -5.77 -20.13
C THR A 168 -18.50 -5.16 -21.34
N PRO A 169 -18.86 -5.59 -22.55
CA PRO A 169 -18.25 -5.08 -23.79
C PRO A 169 -18.42 -3.55 -23.84
N ASN A 170 -17.41 -2.86 -24.39
CA ASN A 170 -17.32 -1.40 -24.50
C ASN A 170 -16.96 -0.67 -23.21
N THR A 171 -16.58 -1.37 -22.12
CA THR A 171 -15.94 -0.73 -20.98
C THR A 171 -14.41 -0.72 -21.14
N PRO A 172 -13.71 0.28 -20.58
CA PRO A 172 -12.24 0.29 -20.58
C PRO A 172 -11.68 -0.99 -19.95
N LEU A 173 -10.65 -1.56 -20.57
CA LEU A 173 -10.01 -2.76 -20.03
C LEU A 173 -9.28 -2.47 -18.71
N PRO A 174 -9.33 -3.37 -17.72
CA PRO A 174 -8.56 -3.29 -16.49
C PRO A 174 -7.07 -2.98 -16.70
N SER A 175 -6.42 -3.63 -17.67
CA SER A 175 -5.00 -3.40 -17.97
C SER A 175 -4.69 -1.95 -18.37
N SER A 176 -5.62 -1.25 -19.02
CA SER A 176 -5.44 0.14 -19.42
C SER A 176 -5.38 1.14 -18.24
N LYS A 177 -5.80 0.73 -17.05
CA LYS A 177 -5.77 1.55 -15.83
C LYS A 177 -4.59 1.21 -14.90
N ALA A 178 -3.78 0.21 -15.23
CA ALA A 178 -2.73 -0.31 -14.35
C ALA A 178 -1.71 0.76 -13.92
N SER A 179 -1.39 1.73 -14.77
CA SER A 179 -0.42 2.78 -14.51
C SER A 179 -0.91 3.96 -13.64
N ARG A 180 -2.12 3.90 -13.09
CA ARG A 180 -2.68 4.98 -12.23
C ARG A 180 -1.98 5.11 -10.89
N VAL A 181 -1.40 4.03 -10.37
CA VAL A 181 -0.73 4.00 -9.05
C VAL A 181 0.71 3.52 -9.20
N HIS A 182 1.54 3.85 -8.22
CA HIS A 182 2.83 3.23 -8.08
C HIS A 182 2.71 1.98 -7.21
N VAL A 183 3.64 1.06 -7.36
CA VAL A 183 3.79 -0.13 -6.51
C VAL A 183 5.23 -0.27 -6.06
N ASP A 184 5.50 -0.96 -4.95
CA ASP A 184 6.86 -1.28 -4.57
C ASP A 184 7.17 -2.78 -4.74
N CYS A 185 8.44 -3.12 -4.91
CA CYS A 185 8.89 -4.50 -5.14
C CYS A 185 9.21 -5.28 -3.86
N SER A 186 8.73 -4.82 -2.70
CA SER A 186 9.00 -5.47 -1.42
C SER A 186 8.65 -6.95 -1.42
N SER A 187 9.54 -7.75 -0.83
CA SER A 187 9.32 -9.15 -0.45
C SER A 187 8.99 -10.14 -1.59
N LEU A 188 9.02 -9.70 -2.85
CA LEU A 188 8.74 -10.55 -4.00
C LEU A 188 10.00 -10.86 -4.80
N GLY A 189 9.96 -11.97 -5.55
CA GLY A 189 11.11 -12.44 -6.32
C GLY A 189 11.21 -11.84 -7.73
N PRO A 190 12.30 -12.17 -8.47
CA PRO A 190 12.58 -11.56 -9.78
C PRO A 190 11.48 -11.83 -10.81
N ARG A 191 10.81 -12.99 -10.77
CA ARG A 191 9.74 -13.31 -11.74
C ARG A 191 8.50 -12.46 -11.54
N ALA A 192 8.15 -12.16 -10.28
CA ALA A 192 7.05 -11.25 -9.97
C ALA A 192 7.38 -9.83 -10.46
N LEU A 193 8.63 -9.38 -10.27
CA LEU A 193 9.10 -8.08 -10.76
C LEU A 193 9.03 -7.99 -12.29
N GLU A 194 9.50 -9.01 -13.02
CA GLU A 194 9.46 -9.06 -14.49
C GLU A 194 8.04 -8.89 -15.04
N ILE A 195 7.07 -9.62 -14.47
CA ILE A 195 5.67 -9.50 -14.87
C ILE A 195 5.12 -8.12 -14.51
N SER A 196 5.46 -7.61 -13.33
CA SER A 196 4.96 -6.30 -12.88
C SER A 196 5.50 -5.15 -13.74
N VAL A 197 6.78 -5.22 -14.16
CA VAL A 197 7.36 -4.26 -15.13
C VAL A 197 6.60 -4.29 -16.45
N ALA A 198 6.26 -5.49 -16.95
CA ALA A 198 5.49 -5.62 -18.19
C ALA A 198 4.06 -5.05 -18.11
N ILE A 199 3.45 -5.06 -16.92
CA ILE A 199 2.07 -4.61 -16.71
C ILE A 199 1.99 -3.13 -16.30
N PHE A 200 2.82 -2.68 -15.37
CA PHE A 200 2.74 -1.32 -14.82
C PHE A 200 3.68 -0.33 -15.53
N GLY A 201 4.78 -0.82 -16.11
CA GLY A 201 5.95 -0.01 -16.49
C GLY A 201 6.96 0.11 -15.34
N ALA A 202 8.25 0.14 -15.66
CA ALA A 202 9.30 0.23 -14.66
C ALA A 202 9.22 1.53 -13.85
N GLU A 203 8.84 2.64 -14.50
CA GLU A 203 8.64 3.96 -13.89
C GLU A 203 7.55 4.00 -12.82
N LYS A 204 6.73 2.97 -12.73
CA LYS A 204 5.68 2.82 -11.71
C LYS A 204 6.09 1.93 -10.54
N ILE A 205 7.30 1.39 -10.57
CA ILE A 205 7.77 0.46 -9.55
C ILE A 205 8.85 1.11 -8.69
N LEU A 206 8.57 1.25 -7.40
CA LEU A 206 9.51 1.76 -6.43
C LEU A 206 10.34 0.60 -5.86
N PHE A 207 11.63 0.86 -5.56
CA PHE A 207 12.40 -0.11 -4.80
C PHE A 207 11.89 -0.17 -3.36
N GLY A 208 11.45 -1.34 -2.92
CA GLY A 208 10.97 -1.61 -1.57
C GLY A 208 11.63 -2.84 -0.96
N THR A 209 11.77 -2.87 0.36
CA THR A 209 12.44 -3.97 1.07
C THR A 209 11.57 -4.64 2.13
N ASP A 210 10.58 -3.91 2.65
CA ASP A 210 9.78 -4.33 3.82
C ASP A 210 10.67 -4.67 5.04
N CYS A 211 11.83 -3.99 5.13
CA CYS A 211 12.75 -4.14 6.26
C CYS A 211 12.10 -3.57 7.54
N PRO A 212 12.21 -4.22 8.70
CA PRO A 212 13.06 -5.40 9.00
C PRO A 212 12.36 -6.76 8.83
N ILE A 213 11.16 -6.81 8.28
CA ILE A 213 10.40 -8.08 8.12
C ILE A 213 11.14 -9.00 7.13
N PHE A 214 11.61 -8.42 6.02
CA PHE A 214 12.43 -9.11 5.03
C PHE A 214 13.83 -8.48 4.92
N SER A 215 14.77 -9.22 4.32
CA SER A 215 16.12 -8.74 4.10
C SER A 215 16.19 -7.80 2.90
N THR A 216 16.81 -6.64 3.08
CA THR A 216 17.13 -5.70 2.00
C THR A 216 17.95 -6.39 0.88
N GLU A 217 18.85 -7.30 1.25
CA GLU A 217 19.67 -8.06 0.30
C GLU A 217 18.81 -8.95 -0.62
N GLN A 218 17.73 -9.53 -0.10
CA GLN A 218 16.80 -10.31 -0.93
C GLN A 218 16.11 -9.44 -1.98
N SER A 219 15.68 -8.24 -1.63
CA SER A 219 15.07 -7.29 -2.59
C SER A 219 16.10 -6.84 -3.65
N LEU A 220 17.33 -6.53 -3.25
CA LEU A 220 18.41 -6.19 -4.19
C LEU A 220 18.71 -7.36 -5.14
N ASN A 221 18.80 -8.58 -4.61
CA ASN A 221 19.02 -9.78 -5.42
C ASN A 221 17.87 -10.04 -6.40
N ALA A 222 16.61 -9.75 -5.99
CA ALA A 222 15.46 -9.89 -6.87
C ALA A 222 15.56 -8.91 -8.07
N VAL A 223 15.89 -7.64 -7.82
CA VAL A 223 16.09 -6.65 -8.89
C VAL A 223 17.28 -7.04 -9.80
N ASN A 224 18.43 -7.41 -9.22
CA ASN A 224 19.60 -7.78 -9.99
C ASN A 224 19.38 -9.02 -10.86
N SER A 225 18.61 -10.00 -10.37
CA SER A 225 18.35 -11.28 -11.04
C SER A 225 17.17 -11.23 -12.01
N ALA A 226 16.38 -10.16 -11.98
CA ALA A 226 15.25 -9.99 -12.90
C ALA A 226 15.73 -9.80 -14.33
N ASN A 227 15.05 -10.46 -15.27
CA ASN A 227 15.31 -10.35 -16.71
C ASN A 227 14.54 -9.13 -17.29
N ILE A 228 14.93 -7.96 -16.84
CA ILE A 228 14.47 -6.66 -17.32
C ILE A 228 15.68 -5.85 -17.81
N SER A 229 15.47 -4.76 -18.55
CA SER A 229 16.57 -3.96 -19.08
C SER A 229 17.39 -3.31 -17.95
N ASN A 230 18.66 -2.98 -18.24
CA ASN A 230 19.50 -2.28 -17.28
C ASN A 230 18.97 -0.86 -17.01
N SER A 231 18.35 -0.21 -17.99
CA SER A 231 17.68 1.08 -17.78
C SER A 231 16.53 0.97 -16.79
N ASP A 232 15.71 -0.09 -16.88
CA ASP A 232 14.59 -0.31 -15.96
C ASP A 232 15.06 -0.63 -14.52
N LYS A 233 16.25 -1.23 -14.38
CA LYS A 233 16.84 -1.49 -13.05
C LYS A 233 17.40 -0.24 -12.37
N GLN A 234 17.57 0.85 -13.11
CA GLN A 234 18.17 2.12 -12.64
C GLN A 234 17.10 3.19 -12.33
N LEU A 235 15.86 2.95 -12.71
CA LEU A 235 14.73 3.80 -12.37
C LEU A 235 14.34 3.62 -10.89
#